data_73f94811fc25c119cd85dcf618b841eb
#
_entry.id   73f94811fc25c119cd85dcf618b841eb
#
_cell.length_a   1.000
_cell.length_b   1.000
_cell.length_c   1.000
_cell.angle_alpha   90.00
_cell.angle_beta   90.00
_cell.angle_gamma   90.00
#
_symmetry.space_group_name_H-M   'P 1'
#
loop_
_entity.id
_entity.type
_entity.pdbx_description
1 polymer ?
#
loop_
_entity_poly.entity_id
_entity_poly.type
_entity_poly.pdbx_seq_one_letter_code
_entity_poly.pdbx_strand_id
1 'polypeptide(L)'
;MNSANVEEVVKQVLESMLKTPVSAAPAAASKSQAIPETAHVAMLTALEHYDIKEFPMPEVGDGDILVKVEGCGVCGTDAHEFKRDPFGLIPVALGHEGTGEIVKMGKNVKVDSAGKALKVGDKVVTCMIFKDD
;
A
#
# COMPACT_ATOMS: atom_id res chain seq x y z
N MET A 1 -16.40 -13.63 28.34
CA MET A 1 -16.57 -12.22 27.92
C MET A 1 -18.05 -12.02 27.67
N ASN A 2 -18.66 -11.06 28.32
CA ASN A 2 -20.13 -10.87 28.29
C ASN A 2 -20.47 -10.07 27.02
N SER A 3 -21.39 -10.54 26.17
CA SER A 3 -21.79 -9.91 24.90
C SER A 3 -22.21 -8.44 25.05
N ALA A 4 -22.81 -8.09 26.19
CA ALA A 4 -23.18 -6.72 26.53
C ALA A 4 -21.98 -5.74 26.59
N ASN A 5 -20.78 -6.24 26.88
CA ASN A 5 -19.58 -5.40 26.95
C ASN A 5 -18.99 -5.12 25.56
N VAL A 6 -19.22 -6.01 24.60
CA VAL A 6 -18.75 -5.84 23.20
C VAL A 6 -19.64 -4.81 22.49
N GLU A 7 -20.95 -4.86 22.66
CA GLU A 7 -21.87 -3.89 22.04
C GLU A 7 -21.60 -2.46 22.53
N GLU A 8 -21.33 -2.28 23.82
CA GLU A 8 -21.02 -0.98 24.39
C GLU A 8 -19.70 -0.41 23.85
N VAL A 9 -18.66 -1.28 23.74
CA VAL A 9 -17.37 -0.87 23.15
C VAL A 9 -17.52 -0.51 21.67
N VAL A 10 -18.24 -1.30 20.89
CA VAL A 10 -18.50 -1.01 19.47
C VAL A 10 -19.26 0.31 19.32
N LYS A 11 -20.27 0.55 20.14
CA LYS A 11 -21.03 1.80 20.12
C LYS A 11 -20.15 3.02 20.46
N GLN A 12 -19.30 2.94 21.48
CA GLN A 12 -18.37 3.99 21.85
C GLN A 12 -17.36 4.30 20.75
N VAL A 13 -16.84 3.26 20.09
CA VAL A 13 -15.91 3.42 18.94
C VAL A 13 -16.63 4.10 17.77
N LEU A 14 -17.82 3.66 17.41
CA LEU A 14 -18.60 4.26 16.34
C LEU A 14 -18.96 5.72 16.63
N GLU A 15 -19.40 6.02 17.87
CA GLU A 15 -19.68 7.40 18.27
C GLU A 15 -18.44 8.29 18.27
N SER A 16 -17.28 7.76 18.64
CA SER A 16 -16.01 8.51 18.58
C SER A 16 -15.60 8.81 17.14
N MET A 17 -15.78 7.85 16.23
CA MET A 17 -15.49 8.02 14.79
C MET A 17 -16.43 9.03 14.13
N LEU A 18 -17.71 9.06 14.53
CA LEU A 18 -18.69 10.02 14.01
C LEU A 18 -18.49 11.44 14.55
N LYS A 19 -17.93 11.58 15.76
CA LYS A 19 -17.66 12.88 16.41
C LYS A 19 -16.35 13.51 15.98
N THR A 20 -15.43 12.72 15.41
CA THR A 20 -14.20 13.27 14.84
C THR A 20 -14.55 13.84 13.47
N PRO A 21 -14.57 15.16 13.27
CA PRO A 21 -14.74 15.69 11.93
C PRO A 21 -13.58 15.13 11.10
N VAL A 22 -13.89 14.35 10.08
CA VAL A 22 -12.91 14.05 9.04
C VAL A 22 -12.61 15.40 8.40
N SER A 23 -11.61 16.08 8.95
CA SER A 23 -11.02 17.21 8.27
C SER A 23 -10.50 16.64 6.97
N ALA A 24 -11.26 16.85 5.89
CA ALA A 24 -10.71 16.71 4.56
C ALA A 24 -9.55 17.70 4.52
N ALA A 25 -8.34 17.20 4.78
CA ALA A 25 -7.15 17.97 4.49
C ALA A 25 -7.33 18.44 3.04
N PRO A 26 -7.21 19.76 2.78
CA PRO A 26 -7.32 20.24 1.40
C PRO A 26 -6.37 19.39 0.58
N ALA A 27 -6.88 18.83 -0.52
CA ALA A 27 -6.06 18.12 -1.48
C ALA A 27 -4.94 19.08 -1.87
N ALA A 28 -3.80 18.92 -1.21
CA ALA A 28 -2.61 19.68 -1.54
C ALA A 28 -2.34 19.35 -2.99
N ALA A 29 -2.48 20.32 -3.87
CA ALA A 29 -2.15 20.16 -5.27
C ALA A 29 -0.75 19.55 -5.31
N SER A 30 -0.66 18.32 -5.80
CA SER A 30 0.58 17.57 -5.92
C SER A 30 1.56 18.43 -6.70
N LYS A 31 2.48 19.07 -5.99
CA LYS A 31 3.65 19.64 -6.64
C LYS A 31 4.38 18.42 -7.21
N SER A 32 4.59 18.40 -8.51
CA SER A 32 5.43 17.40 -9.18
C SER A 32 6.74 17.26 -8.40
N GLN A 33 6.77 16.29 -7.47
CA GLN A 33 8.00 15.93 -6.79
C GLN A 33 8.84 15.16 -7.79
N ALA A 34 10.10 15.57 -7.96
CA ALA A 34 11.05 14.80 -8.77
C ALA A 34 11.10 13.35 -8.23
N ILE A 35 11.01 12.39 -9.13
CA ILE A 35 11.15 10.97 -8.78
C ILE A 35 12.60 10.77 -8.35
N PRO A 36 12.88 10.22 -7.16
CA PRO A 36 14.25 9.97 -6.70
C PRO A 36 14.93 8.90 -7.56
N GLU A 37 16.25 8.85 -7.55
CA GLU A 37 17.04 7.84 -8.29
C GLU A 37 16.96 6.46 -7.60
N THR A 38 16.72 6.44 -6.29
CA THR A 38 16.68 5.22 -5.47
C THR A 38 15.46 5.20 -4.56
N ALA A 39 15.08 4.00 -4.12
CA ALA A 39 14.02 3.76 -3.14
C ALA A 39 14.55 2.95 -1.96
N HIS A 40 14.07 3.26 -0.76
CA HIS A 40 14.32 2.47 0.42
C HIS A 40 13.22 1.41 0.60
N VAL A 41 13.63 0.18 0.79
CA VAL A 41 12.72 -0.97 0.92
C VAL A 41 13.02 -1.70 2.24
N ALA A 42 11.97 -1.93 3.05
CA ALA A 42 12.06 -2.80 4.20
C ALA A 42 12.06 -4.26 3.74
N MET A 43 13.20 -4.92 3.86
CA MET A 43 13.38 -6.32 3.49
C MET A 43 13.39 -7.21 4.73
N LEU A 44 12.52 -8.21 4.76
CA LEU A 44 12.64 -9.31 5.74
C LEU A 44 13.84 -10.17 5.33
N THR A 45 14.94 -10.06 6.06
CA THR A 45 16.23 -10.71 5.73
C THR A 45 16.52 -11.94 6.57
N ALA A 46 15.85 -12.07 7.70
CA ALA A 46 15.81 -13.26 8.56
C ALA A 46 14.48 -13.28 9.32
N LEU A 47 14.15 -14.38 9.97
CA LEU A 47 12.98 -14.47 10.83
C LEU A 47 13.03 -13.34 11.89
N GLU A 48 11.92 -12.64 12.05
CA GLU A 48 11.73 -11.54 12.99
C GLU A 48 12.71 -10.35 12.80
N HIS A 49 13.33 -10.24 11.60
CA HIS A 49 14.33 -9.21 11.35
C HIS A 49 14.16 -8.54 9.98
N TYR A 50 14.07 -7.20 10.01
CA TYR A 50 14.04 -6.36 8.81
C TYR A 50 15.30 -5.52 8.70
N ASP A 51 15.81 -5.42 7.48
CA ASP A 51 16.81 -4.43 7.07
C ASP A 51 16.18 -3.43 6.09
N ILE A 52 16.56 -2.17 6.21
CA ILE A 52 16.25 -1.19 5.18
C ILE A 52 17.34 -1.23 4.12
N LYS A 53 16.97 -1.59 2.91
CA LYS A 53 17.87 -1.66 1.75
C LYS A 53 17.52 -0.61 0.72
N GLU A 54 18.53 -0.10 0.04
CA GLU A 54 18.38 0.85 -1.05
C GLU A 54 18.47 0.13 -2.38
N PHE A 55 17.54 0.45 -3.28
CA PHE A 55 17.48 -0.09 -4.63
C PHE A 55 17.37 1.05 -5.65
N PRO A 56 17.92 0.89 -6.86
CA PRO A 56 17.67 1.85 -7.94
C PRO A 56 16.18 1.91 -8.25
N MET A 57 15.71 3.11 -8.59
CA MET A 57 14.32 3.27 -9.02
C MET A 57 14.09 2.47 -10.31
N PRO A 58 13.04 1.63 -10.38
CA PRO A 58 12.77 0.82 -11.55
C PRO A 58 12.37 1.68 -12.76
N GLU A 59 12.73 1.23 -13.94
CA GLU A 59 12.21 1.79 -15.18
C GLU A 59 10.72 1.46 -15.31
N VAL A 60 9.93 2.43 -15.76
CA VAL A 60 8.50 2.25 -16.00
C VAL A 60 8.29 1.80 -17.44
N GLY A 61 7.92 0.56 -17.61
CA GLY A 61 7.58 -0.01 -18.92
C GLY A 61 6.25 0.54 -19.47
N ASP A 62 5.95 0.15 -20.69
CA ASP A 62 4.77 0.64 -21.42
C ASP A 62 3.42 0.28 -20.75
N GLY A 63 3.37 -0.86 -20.04
CA GLY A 63 2.19 -1.34 -19.32
C GLY A 63 2.17 -1.03 -17.83
N ASP A 64 3.18 -0.33 -17.31
CA ASP A 64 3.39 -0.17 -15.87
C ASP A 64 2.94 1.20 -15.36
N ILE A 65 2.73 1.27 -14.05
CA ILE A 65 2.61 2.52 -13.31
C ILE A 65 3.63 2.54 -12.18
N LEU A 66 4.18 3.72 -11.89
CA LEU A 66 4.98 3.96 -10.70
C LEU A 66 4.12 4.68 -9.66
N VAL A 67 4.02 4.10 -8.49
CA VAL A 67 3.23 4.63 -7.39
C VAL A 67 4.14 5.09 -6.27
N LYS A 68 3.98 6.33 -5.83
CA LYS A 68 4.56 6.82 -4.58
C LYS A 68 3.72 6.25 -3.44
N VAL A 69 4.25 5.25 -2.75
CA VAL A 69 3.56 4.59 -1.64
C VAL A 69 3.36 5.58 -0.48
N GLU A 70 2.12 5.69 -0.01
CA GLU A 70 1.73 6.51 1.15
C GLU A 70 1.38 5.66 2.37
N GLY A 71 1.06 4.39 2.14
CA GLY A 71 0.78 3.43 3.20
C GLY A 71 0.71 2.02 2.65
N CYS A 72 0.89 1.05 3.53
CA CYS A 72 0.69 -0.36 3.25
C CYS A 72 0.06 -1.02 4.47
N GLY A 73 -1.02 -1.76 4.27
CA GLY A 73 -1.61 -2.58 5.32
C GLY A 73 -0.68 -3.73 5.71
N VAL A 74 -0.91 -4.27 6.90
CA VAL A 74 -0.24 -5.47 7.40
C VAL A 74 -1.31 -6.53 7.63
N CYS A 75 -1.28 -7.61 6.88
CA CYS A 75 -2.22 -8.71 7.03
C CYS A 75 -1.62 -9.89 7.82
N GLY A 76 -2.43 -10.93 8.00
CA GLY A 76 -1.98 -12.15 8.69
C GLY A 76 -0.84 -12.87 7.97
N THR A 77 -0.77 -12.79 6.64
CA THR A 77 0.32 -13.37 5.84
C THR A 77 1.65 -12.73 6.19
N ASP A 78 1.71 -11.39 6.27
CA ASP A 78 2.94 -10.67 6.63
C ASP A 78 3.44 -11.09 8.01
N ALA A 79 2.52 -11.25 8.98
CA ALA A 79 2.86 -11.70 10.33
C ALA A 79 3.34 -13.16 10.37
N HIS A 80 2.80 -14.02 9.49
CA HIS A 80 3.23 -15.43 9.38
C HIS A 80 4.63 -15.53 8.76
N GLU A 81 4.87 -14.77 7.66
CA GLU A 81 6.20 -14.72 7.02
C GLU A 81 7.26 -14.17 7.97
N PHE A 82 6.93 -13.09 8.70
CA PHE A 82 7.84 -12.52 9.70
C PHE A 82 8.28 -13.53 10.75
N LYS A 83 7.35 -14.38 11.21
CA LYS A 83 7.62 -15.30 12.33
C LYS A 83 8.12 -16.69 11.92
N ARG A 84 7.78 -17.17 10.73
CA ARG A 84 7.94 -18.60 10.40
C ARG A 84 8.44 -18.87 8.99
N ASP A 85 8.35 -17.89 8.08
CA ASP A 85 8.67 -18.05 6.64
C ASP A 85 8.07 -19.33 6.04
N PRO A 86 6.73 -19.53 6.16
CA PRO A 86 6.10 -20.78 5.73
C PRO A 86 6.22 -21.06 4.23
N PHE A 87 6.50 -20.03 3.44
CA PHE A 87 6.66 -20.15 1.99
C PHE A 87 8.12 -20.12 1.53
N GLY A 88 9.08 -19.96 2.46
CA GLY A 88 10.51 -19.91 2.14
C GLY A 88 10.89 -18.68 1.29
N LEU A 89 10.32 -17.52 1.57
CA LEU A 89 10.49 -16.32 0.77
C LEU A 89 11.69 -15.46 1.18
N ILE A 90 12.24 -15.65 2.38
CA ILE A 90 13.35 -14.83 2.88
C ILE A 90 14.60 -14.98 1.97
N PRO A 91 15.22 -13.87 1.50
CA PRO A 91 14.90 -12.48 1.78
C PRO A 91 13.76 -11.92 0.87
N VAL A 92 12.83 -11.18 1.44
CA VAL A 92 11.65 -10.68 0.72
C VAL A 92 11.21 -9.29 1.19
N ALA A 93 10.68 -8.47 0.29
CA ALA A 93 9.91 -7.28 0.64
C ALA A 93 8.45 -7.68 0.84
N LEU A 94 7.96 -7.66 2.06
CA LEU A 94 6.56 -7.91 2.37
C LEU A 94 5.71 -6.66 2.14
N GLY A 95 4.40 -6.85 2.09
CA GLY A 95 3.42 -5.80 1.92
C GLY A 95 2.74 -5.87 0.55
N HIS A 96 1.47 -6.30 0.56
CA HIS A 96 0.63 -6.46 -0.63
C HIS A 96 -0.66 -5.62 -0.56
N GLU A 97 -0.80 -4.79 0.46
CA GLU A 97 -1.94 -3.89 0.67
C GLU A 97 -1.50 -2.43 0.51
N GLY A 98 -0.70 -2.17 -0.53
CA GLY A 98 -0.13 -0.85 -0.80
C GLY A 98 -1.16 0.14 -1.34
N THR A 99 -1.04 1.40 -0.91
CA THR A 99 -1.80 2.52 -1.45
C THR A 99 -0.90 3.72 -1.68
N GLY A 100 -1.23 4.56 -2.64
CA GLY A 100 -0.42 5.73 -2.94
C GLY A 100 -0.89 6.51 -4.15
N GLU A 101 -0.04 7.40 -4.62
CA GLU A 101 -0.28 8.29 -5.75
C GLU A 101 0.52 7.85 -6.98
N ILE A 102 -0.13 7.80 -8.13
CA ILE A 102 0.54 7.54 -9.42
C ILE A 102 1.47 8.72 -9.74
N VAL A 103 2.76 8.48 -9.84
CA VAL A 103 3.77 9.50 -10.19
C VAL A 103 4.30 9.37 -11.61
N LYS A 104 4.18 8.19 -12.22
CA LYS A 104 4.54 7.95 -13.62
C LYS A 104 3.68 6.82 -14.19
N MET A 105 3.36 6.91 -15.48
CA MET A 105 2.57 5.89 -16.19
C MET A 105 3.23 5.54 -17.52
N GLY A 106 3.17 4.25 -17.85
CA GLY A 106 3.51 3.76 -19.19
C GLY A 106 2.46 4.17 -20.22
N LYS A 107 2.88 4.25 -21.47
CA LYS A 107 2.06 4.79 -22.58
C LYS A 107 0.81 3.96 -22.89
N ASN A 108 0.80 2.68 -22.54
CA ASN A 108 -0.32 1.75 -22.79
C ASN A 108 -1.33 1.70 -21.65
N VAL A 109 -0.99 2.22 -20.47
CA VAL A 109 -1.90 2.26 -19.32
C VAL A 109 -2.93 3.38 -19.53
N LYS A 110 -4.21 3.04 -19.53
CA LYS A 110 -5.31 3.99 -19.77
C LYS A 110 -6.39 3.92 -18.69
N VAL A 111 -6.61 2.74 -18.14
CA VAL A 111 -7.70 2.47 -17.20
C VAL A 111 -7.23 1.58 -16.07
N ASP A 112 -7.95 1.61 -14.94
CA ASP A 112 -7.79 0.66 -13.85
C ASP A 112 -8.51 -0.67 -14.14
N SER A 113 -8.47 -1.62 -13.18
CA SER A 113 -9.14 -2.92 -13.27
C SER A 113 -10.66 -2.84 -13.39
N ALA A 114 -11.27 -1.70 -13.03
CA ALA A 114 -12.71 -1.43 -13.15
C ALA A 114 -13.05 -0.69 -14.46
N GLY A 115 -12.07 -0.40 -15.32
CA GLY A 115 -12.25 0.34 -16.57
C GLY A 115 -12.31 1.86 -16.41
N LYS A 116 -12.01 2.40 -15.23
CA LYS A 116 -11.97 3.84 -14.98
C LYS A 116 -10.66 4.42 -15.49
N ALA A 117 -10.73 5.54 -16.22
CA ALA A 117 -9.55 6.23 -16.72
C ALA A 117 -8.59 6.64 -15.59
N LEU A 118 -7.31 6.37 -15.82
CA LEU A 118 -6.21 6.72 -14.91
C LEU A 118 -5.38 7.88 -15.45
N LYS A 119 -4.83 8.67 -14.54
CA LYS A 119 -3.85 9.72 -14.81
C LYS A 119 -2.84 9.84 -13.68
N VAL A 120 -1.72 10.46 -13.94
CA VAL A 120 -0.73 10.87 -12.92
C VAL A 120 -1.41 11.77 -11.89
N GLY A 121 -1.16 11.52 -10.62
CA GLY A 121 -1.79 12.18 -9.48
C GLY A 121 -3.02 11.46 -8.92
N ASP A 122 -3.52 10.42 -9.58
CA ASP A 122 -4.62 9.63 -9.02
C ASP A 122 -4.13 8.77 -7.85
N LYS A 123 -4.99 8.63 -6.84
CA LYS A 123 -4.78 7.71 -5.72
C LYS A 123 -5.26 6.32 -6.09
N VAL A 124 -4.41 5.35 -5.83
CA VAL A 124 -4.66 3.94 -6.16
C VAL A 124 -4.34 3.04 -4.99
N VAL A 125 -4.94 1.86 -5.01
CA VAL A 125 -4.65 0.75 -4.10
C VAL A 125 -4.26 -0.46 -4.94
N THR A 126 -3.32 -1.27 -4.45
CA THR A 126 -2.94 -2.51 -5.11
C THR A 126 -4.11 -3.49 -5.11
N CYS A 127 -4.36 -4.14 -6.24
CA CYS A 127 -5.28 -5.26 -6.31
C CYS A 127 -4.53 -6.52 -5.87
N MET A 128 -5.07 -7.23 -4.87
CA MET A 128 -4.45 -8.46 -4.36
C MET A 128 -4.69 -9.69 -5.24
N ILE A 129 -5.54 -9.58 -6.24
CA ILE A 129 -5.84 -10.67 -7.17
C ILE A 129 -5.07 -10.42 -8.46
N PHE A 130 -3.95 -11.11 -8.63
CA PHE A 130 -3.28 -11.20 -9.91
C PHE A 130 -4.05 -12.21 -10.76
N LYS A 131 -4.57 -11.77 -11.89
CA LYS A 131 -5.08 -12.65 -12.92
C LYS A 131 -4.00 -12.72 -13.99
N ASP A 132 -3.29 -13.85 -14.04
CA ASP A 132 -2.51 -14.22 -15.20
C ASP A 132 -3.49 -14.58 -16.31
N ASP A 133 -3.46 -13.83 -17.40
CA ASP A 133 -4.19 -14.15 -18.64
C ASP A 133 -3.37 -15.10 -19.52
#